data_31f8c1c514d3d6e42b1d3ca89f3106a0
#
_entry.id   31f8c1c514d3d6e42b1d3ca89f3106a0
#
_cell.length_a   1.000
_cell.length_b   1.000
_cell.length_c   1.000
_cell.angle_alpha   90.00
_cell.angle_beta   90.00
_cell.angle_gamma   90.00
#
_symmetry.space_group_name_H-M   'P 1'
#
loop_
_entity.id
_entity.type
_entity.pdbx_description
1 polymer ?
#
loop_
_entity_poly.entity_id
_entity_poly.type
_entity_poly.pdbx_seq_one_letter_code
_entity_poly.pdbx_strand_id
1 'polypeptide(L)'
;MLHRPKRRPNGITKADREARKSDDLLKRDFTADVPLKKCVTDITEIKAKDGKLYVSAIFDCYDLMPNGLAMADHMRAELCCGTLKTASLRYPEIRGAIVHSDRGSQYTSAAYRAAIQKYGIVQSMNSAGGRCHDNARCESIWARMKEELFYNRGRRTEIYTIEALKTMVWRYFMSYWSNRRICSAIGGLPPAVKRRRFYSALTIAA
;
A
#
# COMPACT_ATOMS: atom_id res chain seq x y z
N MET A 1 -21.40 21.02 -29.61
CA MET A 1 -21.05 19.88 -28.77
C MET A 1 -19.58 19.96 -28.38
N LEU A 2 -19.27 20.30 -27.14
CA LEU A 2 -17.89 20.39 -26.67
C LEU A 2 -17.33 18.97 -26.41
N HIS A 3 -16.41 18.54 -27.23
CA HIS A 3 -15.68 17.28 -27.04
C HIS A 3 -14.82 17.37 -25.76
N ARG A 4 -15.24 16.74 -24.67
CA ARG A 4 -14.37 16.54 -23.51
C ARG A 4 -13.24 15.61 -23.92
N PRO A 5 -11.95 16.02 -23.77
CA PRO A 5 -10.83 15.13 -24.06
C PRO A 5 -10.93 13.91 -23.13
N LYS A 6 -10.84 12.71 -23.72
CA LYS A 6 -10.76 11.46 -22.96
C LYS A 6 -9.53 11.55 -22.04
N ARG A 7 -9.73 11.65 -20.72
CA ARG A 7 -8.64 11.50 -19.75
C ARG A 7 -8.01 10.12 -19.97
N ARG A 8 -6.75 10.10 -20.40
CA ARG A 8 -5.95 8.88 -20.40
C ARG A 8 -5.81 8.46 -18.91
N PRO A 9 -6.07 7.21 -18.53
CA PRO A 9 -5.77 6.75 -17.20
C PRO A 9 -4.26 6.86 -16.98
N ASN A 10 -3.85 7.80 -16.15
CA ASN A 10 -2.44 7.99 -15.77
C ASN A 10 -2.07 6.94 -14.70
N GLY A 11 -1.89 5.68 -15.11
CA GLY A 11 -1.17 4.72 -14.30
C GLY A 11 0.29 5.16 -14.17
N ILE A 12 0.78 5.24 -12.94
CA ILE A 12 2.18 5.61 -12.65
C ILE A 12 3.11 4.46 -13.08
N THR A 13 2.61 3.24 -13.08
CA THR A 13 3.35 2.01 -13.42
C THR A 13 3.06 1.55 -14.84
N LYS A 14 4.10 1.07 -15.54
CA LYS A 14 3.95 0.40 -16.85
C LYS A 14 4.03 -1.11 -16.65
N ALA A 15 3.02 -1.83 -17.16
CA ALA A 15 3.03 -3.29 -17.15
C ALA A 15 4.01 -3.82 -18.21
N ASP A 16 4.89 -4.73 -17.80
CA ASP A 16 5.66 -5.56 -18.72
C ASP A 16 4.75 -6.70 -19.22
N ARG A 17 4.53 -6.79 -20.54
CA ARG A 17 3.63 -7.78 -21.14
C ARG A 17 4.19 -9.20 -21.10
N GLU A 18 5.50 -9.35 -21.15
CA GLU A 18 6.20 -10.64 -21.22
C GLU A 18 6.58 -11.20 -19.84
N ALA A 19 6.60 -10.34 -18.81
CA ALA A 19 6.96 -10.77 -17.47
C ALA A 19 5.96 -11.79 -16.90
N ARG A 20 6.48 -12.81 -16.21
CA ARG A 20 5.67 -13.79 -15.46
C ARG A 20 4.80 -13.07 -14.44
N LYS A 21 3.51 -13.35 -14.47
CA LYS A 21 2.49 -12.74 -13.59
C LYS A 21 1.93 -13.81 -12.67
N SER A 22 1.62 -13.41 -11.44
CA SER A 22 0.91 -14.25 -10.48
C SER A 22 -0.60 -14.15 -10.68
N ASP A 23 -1.33 -15.16 -10.22
CA ASP A 23 -2.79 -15.20 -10.29
C ASP A 23 -3.42 -14.18 -9.34
N ASP A 24 -4.67 -13.80 -9.64
CA ASP A 24 -5.50 -13.02 -8.74
C ASP A 24 -6.13 -13.94 -7.67
N LEU A 25 -5.50 -13.96 -6.50
CA LEU A 25 -5.95 -14.78 -5.36
C LEU A 25 -6.99 -14.04 -4.51
N LEU A 26 -7.09 -12.72 -4.62
CA LEU A 26 -8.05 -11.93 -3.85
C LEU A 26 -9.42 -11.85 -4.51
N LYS A 27 -9.50 -11.84 -5.84
CA LYS A 27 -10.76 -11.71 -6.60
C LYS A 27 -11.66 -10.59 -6.09
N ARG A 28 -11.05 -9.44 -5.75
CA ARG A 28 -11.68 -8.26 -5.14
C ARG A 28 -12.22 -8.45 -3.71
N ASP A 29 -11.96 -9.59 -3.08
CA ASP A 29 -12.25 -9.77 -1.66
C ASP A 29 -11.11 -9.21 -0.81
N PHE A 30 -11.25 -7.94 -0.41
CA PHE A 30 -10.32 -7.24 0.47
C PHE A 30 -10.70 -7.38 1.95
N THR A 31 -11.45 -8.40 2.33
CA THR A 31 -11.76 -8.72 3.73
C THR A 31 -10.78 -9.77 4.26
N ALA A 32 -10.53 -9.72 5.55
CA ALA A 32 -9.74 -10.73 6.26
C ALA A 32 -10.29 -10.88 7.68
N ASP A 33 -10.31 -12.11 8.18
CA ASP A 33 -10.80 -12.43 9.53
C ASP A 33 -9.70 -12.28 10.59
N VAL A 34 -8.45 -12.33 10.16
CA VAL A 34 -7.28 -12.23 11.03
C VAL A 34 -6.23 -11.30 10.41
N PRO A 35 -5.41 -10.60 11.23
CA PRO A 35 -4.32 -9.79 10.72
C PRO A 35 -3.24 -10.64 10.04
N LEU A 36 -2.49 -10.00 9.13
CA LEU A 36 -1.32 -10.57 8.44
C LEU A 36 -1.61 -11.77 7.52
N LYS A 37 -2.87 -11.98 7.12
CA LYS A 37 -3.25 -13.03 6.15
C LYS A 37 -3.39 -12.53 4.72
N LYS A 38 -4.07 -11.40 4.57
CA LYS A 38 -4.26 -10.73 3.28
C LYS A 38 -3.79 -9.29 3.40
N CYS A 39 -2.94 -8.88 2.48
CA CYS A 39 -2.43 -7.52 2.40
C CYS A 39 -2.54 -7.01 0.97
N VAL A 40 -2.63 -5.70 0.84
CA VAL A 40 -2.57 -5.00 -0.45
C VAL A 40 -1.35 -4.09 -0.47
N THR A 41 -0.72 -3.94 -1.63
CA THR A 41 0.43 -3.05 -1.81
C THR A 41 0.29 -2.21 -3.06
N ASP A 42 0.80 -1.00 -3.00
CA ASP A 42 0.79 -0.06 -4.12
C ASP A 42 1.84 1.03 -3.92
N ILE A 43 2.11 1.77 -4.98
CA ILE A 43 2.99 2.95 -4.99
C ILE A 43 2.18 4.19 -5.30
N THR A 44 2.39 5.26 -4.53
CA THR A 44 1.86 6.58 -4.87
C THR A 44 2.99 7.58 -5.09
N GLU A 45 2.76 8.56 -5.96
CA GLU A 45 3.66 9.68 -6.25
C GLU A 45 3.16 10.95 -5.55
N ILE A 46 4.08 11.73 -5.01
CA ILE A 46 3.86 13.07 -4.45
C ILE A 46 4.90 14.00 -5.07
N LYS A 47 4.46 15.08 -5.71
CA LYS A 47 5.36 16.12 -6.23
C LYS A 47 6.00 16.88 -5.06
N ALA A 48 7.28 17.12 -5.14
CA ALA A 48 8.06 17.88 -4.17
C ALA A 48 8.72 19.10 -4.82
N LYS A 49 9.29 19.99 -4.02
CA LYS A 49 10.05 21.15 -4.50
C LYS A 49 11.28 20.75 -5.31
N ASP A 50 11.93 19.69 -4.91
CA ASP A 50 13.21 19.19 -5.41
C ASP A 50 13.08 17.88 -6.20
N GLY A 51 11.85 17.52 -6.64
CA GLY A 51 11.63 16.33 -7.45
C GLY A 51 10.30 15.65 -7.18
N LYS A 52 10.33 14.33 -7.04
CA LYS A 52 9.17 13.49 -6.76
C LYS A 52 9.48 12.51 -5.64
N LEU A 53 8.57 12.39 -4.70
CA LEU A 53 8.61 11.35 -3.69
C LEU A 53 7.70 10.19 -4.13
N TYR A 54 8.24 8.98 -4.16
CA TYR A 54 7.48 7.75 -4.33
C TYR A 54 7.34 7.04 -2.99
N VAL A 55 6.12 6.68 -2.65
CA VAL A 55 5.78 6.02 -1.39
C VAL A 55 5.18 4.66 -1.72
N SER A 56 5.80 3.60 -1.24
CA SER A 56 5.29 2.23 -1.33
C SER A 56 4.90 1.75 0.06
N ALA A 57 3.73 1.13 0.18
CA ALA A 57 3.27 0.57 1.44
C ALA A 57 2.57 -0.79 1.25
N ILE A 58 2.57 -1.59 2.31
CA ILE A 58 1.77 -2.80 2.44
C ILE A 58 0.75 -2.55 3.54
N PHE A 59 -0.54 -2.59 3.19
CA PHE A 59 -1.65 -2.42 4.13
C PHE A 59 -2.35 -3.75 4.40
N ASP A 60 -2.65 -3.99 5.65
CA ASP A 60 -3.41 -5.16 6.08
C ASP A 60 -4.89 -5.03 5.70
N CYS A 61 -5.48 -6.09 5.17
CA CYS A 61 -6.91 -6.10 4.83
C CYS A 61 -7.81 -6.23 6.07
N TYR A 62 -7.30 -6.78 7.18
CA TYR A 62 -8.06 -6.94 8.41
C TYR A 62 -8.30 -5.62 9.13
N ASP A 63 -7.25 -4.83 9.32
CA ASP A 63 -7.27 -3.65 10.18
C ASP A 63 -6.76 -2.37 9.53
N LEU A 64 -6.33 -2.42 8.26
CA LEU A 64 -5.74 -1.31 7.51
C LEU A 64 -4.41 -0.80 8.10
N MET A 65 -3.74 -1.61 8.89
CA MET A 65 -2.42 -1.26 9.44
C MET A 65 -1.37 -1.20 8.31
N PRO A 66 -0.53 -0.16 8.27
CA PRO A 66 0.61 -0.14 7.36
C PRO A 66 1.69 -1.09 7.91
N ASN A 67 1.71 -2.33 7.41
CA ASN A 67 2.65 -3.35 7.83
C ASN A 67 4.08 -3.05 7.38
N GLY A 68 4.22 -2.47 6.18
CA GLY A 68 5.49 -2.01 5.62
C GLY A 68 5.33 -0.66 4.93
N LEU A 69 6.37 0.17 5.01
CA LEU A 69 6.44 1.47 4.35
C LEU A 69 7.88 1.73 3.90
N ALA A 70 8.05 2.12 2.65
CA ALA A 70 9.31 2.59 2.09
C ALA A 70 9.07 3.82 1.21
N MET A 71 10.07 4.69 1.13
CA MET A 71 10.00 5.95 0.40
C MET A 71 11.31 6.23 -0.31
N ALA A 72 11.24 6.66 -1.58
CA ALA A 72 12.41 7.00 -2.39
C ALA A 72 12.09 8.13 -3.38
N ASP A 73 13.12 8.68 -4.00
CA ASP A 73 13.03 9.63 -5.12
C ASP A 73 12.84 8.95 -6.48
N HIS A 74 12.76 7.62 -6.49
CA HIS A 74 12.60 6.79 -7.67
C HIS A 74 11.55 5.69 -7.46
N MET A 75 10.98 5.19 -8.57
CA MET A 75 9.95 4.14 -8.58
C MET A 75 10.52 2.82 -9.14
N ARG A 76 11.69 2.39 -8.68
CA ARG A 76 12.28 1.12 -9.09
C ARG A 76 11.80 -0.04 -8.20
N ALA A 77 12.11 -1.28 -8.60
CA ALA A 77 11.74 -2.48 -7.84
C ALA A 77 12.30 -2.50 -6.41
N GLU A 78 13.45 -1.86 -6.19
CA GLU A 78 14.10 -1.75 -4.88
C GLU A 78 13.19 -1.08 -3.84
N LEU A 79 12.36 -0.11 -4.27
CA LEU A 79 11.38 0.52 -3.38
C LEU A 79 10.38 -0.50 -2.84
N CYS A 80 9.81 -1.35 -3.71
CA CYS A 80 8.87 -2.39 -3.31
C CYS A 80 9.55 -3.50 -2.49
N CYS A 81 10.78 -3.88 -2.84
CA CYS A 81 11.59 -4.81 -2.05
C CYS A 81 11.87 -4.26 -0.64
N GLY A 82 12.17 -2.96 -0.53
CA GLY A 82 12.33 -2.27 0.74
C GLY A 82 11.06 -2.30 1.59
N THR A 83 9.89 -2.16 0.96
CA THR A 83 8.60 -2.26 1.65
C THR A 83 8.36 -3.68 2.20
N LEU A 84 8.65 -4.73 1.42
CA LEU A 84 8.59 -6.13 1.89
C LEU A 84 9.57 -6.37 3.04
N LYS A 85 10.79 -5.85 2.94
CA LYS A 85 11.80 -5.96 4.00
C LYS A 85 11.29 -5.33 5.31
N THR A 86 10.78 -4.11 5.25
CA THR A 86 10.26 -3.41 6.44
C THR A 86 9.06 -4.15 7.05
N ALA A 87 8.15 -4.68 6.23
CA ALA A 87 7.02 -5.47 6.71
C ALA A 87 7.47 -6.74 7.43
N SER A 88 8.39 -7.51 6.81
CA SER A 88 8.87 -8.78 7.36
C SER A 88 9.75 -8.62 8.60
N LEU A 89 10.47 -7.52 8.73
CA LEU A 89 11.23 -7.21 9.95
C LEU A 89 10.34 -6.79 11.11
N ARG A 90 9.26 -6.05 10.80
CA ARG A 90 8.33 -5.56 11.83
C ARG A 90 7.34 -6.64 12.27
N TYR A 91 6.94 -7.51 11.35
CA TYR A 91 5.99 -8.58 11.55
C TYR A 91 6.51 -9.86 10.91
N PRO A 92 7.36 -10.64 11.59
CA PRO A 92 7.86 -11.93 11.06
C PRO A 92 6.74 -12.91 10.72
N GLU A 93 5.58 -12.78 11.38
CA GLU A 93 4.37 -13.59 11.18
C GLU A 93 3.67 -13.33 9.83
N ILE A 94 4.11 -12.32 9.07
CA ILE A 94 3.60 -12.05 7.71
C ILE A 94 3.99 -13.17 6.72
N ARG A 95 4.86 -14.07 7.11
CA ARG A 95 5.19 -15.27 6.32
C ARG A 95 3.92 -16.07 6.02
N GLY A 96 3.73 -16.43 4.74
CA GLY A 96 2.52 -17.10 4.26
C GLY A 96 1.36 -16.15 3.93
N ALA A 97 1.48 -14.85 4.20
CA ALA A 97 0.46 -13.87 3.82
C ALA A 97 0.37 -13.71 2.30
N ILE A 98 -0.83 -13.46 1.81
CA ILE A 98 -1.06 -13.02 0.44
C ILE A 98 -0.81 -11.52 0.38
N VAL A 99 0.12 -11.08 -0.48
CA VAL A 99 0.34 -9.67 -0.79
C VAL A 99 -0.08 -9.41 -2.24
N HIS A 100 -1.13 -8.63 -2.40
CA HIS A 100 -1.75 -8.33 -3.69
C HIS A 100 -1.31 -6.96 -4.21
N SER A 101 -0.93 -6.90 -5.49
CA SER A 101 -0.48 -5.70 -6.18
C SER A 101 -1.14 -5.55 -7.55
N ASP A 102 -0.93 -4.43 -8.19
CA ASP A 102 -1.12 -4.29 -9.63
C ASP A 102 -0.06 -5.10 -10.41
N ARG A 103 -0.10 -5.00 -11.75
CA ARG A 103 0.85 -5.65 -12.67
C ARG A 103 2.00 -4.73 -13.09
N GLY A 104 2.33 -3.74 -12.28
CA GLY A 104 3.44 -2.83 -12.55
C GLY A 104 4.78 -3.57 -12.67
N SER A 105 5.71 -3.01 -13.45
CA SER A 105 7.03 -3.59 -13.71
C SER A 105 7.82 -3.84 -12.42
N GLN A 106 7.59 -3.05 -11.38
CA GLN A 106 8.20 -3.20 -10.06
C GLN A 106 7.85 -4.56 -9.44
N TYR A 107 6.56 -4.93 -9.50
CA TYR A 107 6.02 -6.15 -8.90
C TYR A 107 6.26 -7.41 -9.74
N THR A 108 6.48 -7.24 -11.06
CA THR A 108 6.81 -8.33 -11.98
C THR A 108 8.32 -8.56 -12.12
N SER A 109 9.16 -7.72 -11.51
CA SER A 109 10.62 -7.80 -11.58
C SER A 109 11.18 -9.07 -10.92
N ALA A 110 12.35 -9.54 -11.40
CA ALA A 110 13.06 -10.65 -10.78
C ALA A 110 13.45 -10.35 -9.32
N ALA A 111 13.86 -9.12 -9.03
CA ALA A 111 14.24 -8.68 -7.69
C ALA A 111 13.06 -8.77 -6.70
N TYR A 112 11.86 -8.32 -7.11
CA TYR A 112 10.67 -8.40 -6.27
C TYR A 112 10.24 -9.86 -6.04
N ARG A 113 10.26 -10.72 -7.08
CA ARG A 113 9.97 -12.15 -6.93
C ARG A 113 10.94 -12.85 -5.97
N ALA A 114 12.23 -12.53 -6.06
CA ALA A 114 13.23 -13.05 -5.13
C ALA A 114 12.95 -12.59 -3.68
N ALA A 115 12.56 -11.33 -3.49
CA ALA A 115 12.17 -10.81 -2.18
C ALA A 115 10.91 -11.49 -1.62
N ILE A 116 9.87 -11.69 -2.44
CA ILE A 116 8.66 -12.46 -2.09
C ILE A 116 9.03 -13.86 -1.60
N GLN A 117 9.86 -14.57 -2.35
CA GLN A 117 10.33 -15.91 -1.98
C GLN A 117 11.16 -15.90 -0.69
N LYS A 118 12.11 -14.97 -0.57
CA LYS A 118 12.96 -14.81 0.63
C LYS A 118 12.14 -14.64 1.91
N TYR A 119 11.08 -13.83 1.86
CA TYR A 119 10.23 -13.58 3.03
C TYR A 119 9.07 -14.58 3.18
N GLY A 120 8.95 -15.55 2.26
CA GLY A 120 7.92 -16.58 2.30
C GLY A 120 6.51 -16.03 2.13
N ILE A 121 6.35 -14.99 1.32
CA ILE A 121 5.08 -14.30 1.03
C ILE A 121 4.45 -14.94 -0.23
N VAL A 122 3.14 -14.96 -0.31
CA VAL A 122 2.38 -15.40 -1.48
C VAL A 122 2.03 -14.18 -2.32
N GLN A 123 2.58 -14.11 -3.54
CA GLN A 123 2.30 -13.01 -4.45
C GLN A 123 0.94 -13.21 -5.13
N SER A 124 0.12 -12.17 -5.14
CA SER A 124 -1.11 -12.07 -5.91
C SER A 124 -1.11 -10.80 -6.74
N MET A 125 -1.69 -10.84 -7.93
CA MET A 125 -1.76 -9.69 -8.84
C MET A 125 -3.14 -9.55 -9.45
N ASN A 126 -3.51 -8.33 -9.81
CA ASN A 126 -4.73 -8.04 -10.56
C ASN A 126 -4.90 -9.01 -11.75
N SER A 127 -6.13 -9.36 -12.09
CA SER A 127 -6.45 -10.19 -13.25
C SER A 127 -6.00 -9.55 -14.58
N ALA A 128 -5.86 -10.35 -15.65
CA ALA A 128 -5.52 -9.86 -16.98
C ALA A 128 -6.64 -8.93 -17.51
N GLY A 129 -6.28 -7.73 -17.97
CA GLY A 129 -7.25 -6.72 -18.36
C GLY A 129 -7.98 -6.09 -17.17
N GLY A 130 -7.47 -6.28 -15.95
CA GLY A 130 -8.04 -5.78 -14.70
C GLY A 130 -8.37 -4.29 -14.76
N ARG A 131 -9.55 -3.95 -14.25
CA ARG A 131 -10.00 -2.55 -14.12
C ARG A 131 -9.31 -1.93 -12.92
N CYS A 132 -9.28 -0.60 -12.85
CA CYS A 132 -8.70 0.17 -11.74
C CYS A 132 -9.23 -0.24 -10.35
N HIS A 133 -10.38 -0.90 -10.28
CA HIS A 133 -10.98 -1.38 -9.03
C HIS A 133 -10.30 -2.60 -8.37
N ASP A 134 -9.35 -3.22 -9.06
CA ASP A 134 -8.71 -4.44 -8.54
C ASP A 134 -7.69 -4.13 -7.41
N ASN A 135 -7.32 -2.85 -7.20
CA ASN A 135 -6.55 -2.38 -6.04
C ASN A 135 -7.22 -1.20 -5.30
N ALA A 136 -8.55 -1.15 -5.36
CA ALA A 136 -9.36 -0.04 -4.81
C ALA A 136 -9.07 0.27 -3.33
N ARG A 137 -8.64 -0.74 -2.56
CA ARG A 137 -8.28 -0.56 -1.15
C ARG A 137 -7.08 0.38 -0.99
N CYS A 138 -5.99 0.15 -1.72
CA CYS A 138 -4.81 1.03 -1.70
C CYS A 138 -5.13 2.41 -2.25
N GLU A 139 -5.84 2.48 -3.38
CA GLU A 139 -6.26 3.75 -3.99
C GLU A 139 -7.03 4.63 -3.00
N SER A 140 -7.98 4.02 -2.27
CA SER A 140 -8.75 4.71 -1.23
C SER A 140 -7.86 5.24 -0.08
N ILE A 141 -6.88 4.45 0.36
CA ILE A 141 -5.96 4.87 1.43
C ILE A 141 -5.07 6.01 0.96
N TRP A 142 -4.53 5.95 -0.27
CA TRP A 142 -3.71 7.03 -0.84
C TRP A 142 -4.49 8.31 -1.06
N ALA A 143 -5.72 8.22 -1.58
CA ALA A 143 -6.59 9.38 -1.75
C ALA A 143 -6.85 10.06 -0.39
N ARG A 144 -7.16 9.28 0.63
CA ARG A 144 -7.41 9.77 1.98
C ARG A 144 -6.17 10.40 2.60
N MET A 145 -5.01 9.79 2.45
CA MET A 145 -3.74 10.36 2.92
C MET A 145 -3.47 11.72 2.26
N LYS A 146 -3.61 11.82 0.94
CA LYS A 146 -3.39 13.08 0.21
C LYS A 146 -4.38 14.16 0.62
N GLU A 147 -5.65 13.79 0.78
CA GLU A 147 -6.70 14.70 1.23
C GLU A 147 -6.42 15.23 2.63
N GLU A 148 -6.21 14.36 3.62
CA GLU A 148 -6.07 14.76 5.02
C GLU A 148 -4.72 15.43 5.32
N LEU A 149 -3.65 15.01 4.66
CA LEU A 149 -2.31 15.52 4.93
C LEU A 149 -2.04 16.84 4.17
N PHE A 150 -2.57 16.96 2.96
CA PHE A 150 -2.26 18.09 2.07
C PHE A 150 -3.49 18.93 1.72
N TYR A 151 -4.46 18.37 1.01
CA TYR A 151 -5.49 19.13 0.31
C TYR A 151 -6.45 19.84 1.27
N ASN A 152 -6.98 19.16 2.28
CA ASN A 152 -7.86 19.78 3.29
C ASN A 152 -7.19 20.85 4.13
N ARG A 153 -5.86 20.93 4.09
CA ARG A 153 -5.06 21.93 4.79
C ARG A 153 -4.56 23.03 3.86
N GLY A 154 -5.01 23.06 2.62
CA GLY A 154 -4.54 24.01 1.60
C GLY A 154 -3.04 23.91 1.30
N ARG A 155 -2.39 22.78 1.61
CA ARG A 155 -0.95 22.60 1.44
C ARG A 155 -0.63 22.19 0.00
N ARG A 156 0.22 22.98 -0.63
CA ARG A 156 0.82 22.62 -1.91
C ARG A 156 2.07 21.81 -1.63
N THR A 157 2.15 20.59 -2.18
CA THR A 157 3.26 19.67 -1.90
C THR A 157 4.59 20.16 -2.48
N GLU A 158 4.53 20.94 -3.55
CA GLU A 158 5.68 21.49 -4.26
C GLU A 158 6.48 22.54 -3.47
N ILE A 159 6.00 22.98 -2.31
CA ILE A 159 6.77 23.86 -1.42
C ILE A 159 7.68 23.08 -0.45
N TYR A 160 7.46 21.77 -0.31
CA TYR A 160 8.23 20.91 0.60
C TYR A 160 9.29 20.13 -0.15
N THR A 161 10.45 19.92 0.46
CA THR A 161 11.47 19.00 -0.03
C THR A 161 11.03 17.55 0.12
N ILE A 162 11.67 16.64 -0.64
CA ILE A 162 11.45 15.19 -0.52
C ILE A 162 11.61 14.73 0.93
N GLU A 163 12.64 15.19 1.65
CA GLU A 163 12.89 14.80 3.05
C GLU A 163 11.80 15.31 4.01
N ALA A 164 11.30 16.51 3.80
CA ALA A 164 10.17 17.04 4.57
C ALA A 164 8.91 16.19 4.31
N LEU A 165 8.62 15.86 3.05
CA LEU A 165 7.49 15.01 2.69
C LEU A 165 7.61 13.60 3.26
N LYS A 166 8.81 12.98 3.25
CA LYS A 166 9.06 11.68 3.91
C LYS A 166 8.68 11.73 5.39
N THR A 167 9.11 12.77 6.10
CA THR A 167 8.79 12.96 7.52
C THR A 167 7.28 13.10 7.73
N MET A 168 6.60 13.91 6.90
CA MET A 168 5.15 14.12 7.00
C MET A 168 4.37 12.82 6.74
N VAL A 169 4.71 12.08 5.69
CA VAL A 169 4.06 10.80 5.33
C VAL A 169 4.31 9.74 6.40
N TRP A 170 5.55 9.66 6.90
CA TRP A 170 5.89 8.71 7.96
C TRP A 170 5.07 8.98 9.24
N ARG A 171 5.01 10.24 9.70
CA ARG A 171 4.21 10.64 10.86
C ARG A 171 2.73 10.37 10.65
N TYR A 172 2.23 10.63 9.43
CA TYR A 172 0.84 10.35 9.09
C TYR A 172 0.51 8.87 9.28
N PHE A 173 1.27 7.96 8.69
CA PHE A 173 0.97 6.53 8.76
C PHE A 173 1.34 5.91 10.11
N MET A 174 2.52 6.20 10.66
CA MET A 174 3.01 5.53 11.86
C MET A 174 2.39 6.08 13.16
N SER A 175 1.94 7.32 13.17
CA SER A 175 1.33 7.93 14.35
C SER A 175 -0.16 8.14 14.19
N TYR A 176 -0.57 9.04 13.29
CA TYR A 176 -1.96 9.45 13.16
C TYR A 176 -2.86 8.33 12.61
N TRP A 177 -2.56 7.80 11.42
CA TRP A 177 -3.36 6.74 10.78
C TRP A 177 -3.48 5.52 11.66
N SER A 178 -2.35 5.02 12.17
CA SER A 178 -2.32 3.77 12.94
C SER A 178 -3.02 3.88 14.29
N ASN A 179 -2.85 5.01 15.01
CA ASN A 179 -3.26 5.08 16.41
C ASN A 179 -4.43 6.00 16.71
N ARG A 180 -4.77 6.92 15.82
CA ARG A 180 -5.77 7.97 16.10
C ARG A 180 -6.90 8.03 15.08
N ARG A 181 -6.61 7.69 13.81
CA ARG A 181 -7.59 7.82 12.75
C ARG A 181 -8.67 6.77 12.86
N ILE A 182 -9.92 7.22 13.01
CA ILE A 182 -11.10 6.37 12.99
C ILE A 182 -11.38 5.93 11.55
N CYS A 183 -11.43 4.62 11.31
CA CYS A 183 -11.67 4.03 10.00
C CYS A 183 -13.00 3.28 9.97
N SER A 184 -14.00 3.83 9.28
CA SER A 184 -15.34 3.21 9.16
C SER A 184 -15.28 1.80 8.58
N ALA A 185 -14.41 1.55 7.60
CA ALA A 185 -14.24 0.24 6.96
C ALA A 185 -13.79 -0.89 7.92
N ILE A 186 -13.37 -0.57 9.13
CA ILE A 186 -12.93 -1.53 10.14
C ILE A 186 -13.68 -1.37 11.47
N GLY A 187 -14.94 -0.96 11.39
CA GLY A 187 -15.81 -0.83 12.56
C GLY A 187 -15.60 0.43 13.38
N GLY A 188 -15.15 1.53 12.76
CA GLY A 188 -14.98 2.82 13.45
C GLY A 188 -13.84 2.83 14.47
N LEU A 189 -12.82 2.04 14.27
CA LEU A 189 -11.65 1.95 15.15
C LEU A 189 -10.38 2.46 14.46
N PRO A 190 -9.40 2.96 15.23
CA PRO A 190 -8.05 3.09 14.71
C PRO A 190 -7.43 1.71 14.42
N PRO A 191 -6.60 1.57 13.35
CA PRO A 191 -5.96 0.31 12.97
C PRO A 191 -5.28 -0.43 14.12
N ALA A 192 -4.45 0.23 14.90
CA ALA A 192 -3.74 -0.39 16.04
C ALA A 192 -4.68 -0.82 17.18
N VAL A 193 -5.81 -0.14 17.37
CA VAL A 193 -6.82 -0.55 18.36
C VAL A 193 -7.49 -1.84 17.93
N LYS A 194 -7.89 -1.95 16.65
CA LYS A 194 -8.48 -3.17 16.11
C LYS A 194 -7.50 -4.35 16.21
N ARG A 195 -6.22 -4.14 15.86
CA ARG A 195 -5.18 -5.17 15.98
C ARG A 195 -4.98 -5.64 17.41
N ARG A 196 -4.86 -4.71 18.37
CA ARG A 196 -4.73 -5.07 19.79
C ARG A 196 -5.91 -5.86 20.31
N ARG A 197 -7.14 -5.48 19.96
CA ARG A 197 -8.35 -6.23 20.37
C ARG A 197 -8.33 -7.67 19.88
N PHE A 198 -7.87 -7.90 18.66
CA PHE A 198 -7.73 -9.25 18.10
C PHE A 198 -6.77 -10.11 18.95
N TYR A 199 -5.57 -9.61 19.22
CA TYR A 199 -4.59 -10.38 20.01
C TYR A 199 -5.00 -10.55 21.47
N SER A 200 -5.62 -9.54 22.07
CA SER A 200 -6.16 -9.69 23.44
C SER A 200 -7.26 -10.75 23.53
N ALA A 201 -8.14 -10.85 22.53
CA ALA A 201 -9.15 -11.90 22.50
C ALA A 201 -8.56 -13.30 22.38
N LEU A 202 -7.48 -13.48 21.60
CA LEU A 202 -6.76 -14.76 21.50
C LEU A 202 -6.12 -15.15 22.84
N THR A 203 -5.54 -14.21 23.56
CA THR A 203 -4.89 -14.49 24.88
C THR A 203 -5.91 -14.89 25.95
N ILE A 204 -7.15 -14.40 25.88
CA ILE A 204 -8.22 -14.77 26.81
C ILE A 204 -8.80 -16.16 26.49
N ALA A 205 -8.73 -16.58 25.22
CA ALA A 205 -9.29 -17.85 24.75
C ALA A 205 -8.31 -19.03 24.85
N ALA A 206 -7.06 -18.79 25.17
CA ALA A 206 -5.98 -19.78 25.34
C ALA A 206 -5.76 -20.13 26.81
#